data_377e210a5ed0b3423c2d3cc7a74afcc4
#
_entry.id   377e210a5ed0b3423c2d3cc7a74afcc4
#
_cell.length_a   1.000
_cell.length_b   1.000
_cell.length_c   1.000
_cell.angle_alpha   90.00
_cell.angle_beta   90.00
_cell.angle_gamma   90.00
#
_symmetry.space_group_name_H-M   'P 1'
#
loop_
_entity.id
_entity.type
_entity.pdbx_description
1 polymer ?
#
loop_
_entity_poly.entity_id
_entity_poly.type
_entity_poly.pdbx_seq_one_letter_code
_entity_poly.pdbx_strand_id
1 'polypeptide(L)'
;MVTEGPSDWTSLDSRGDISAEHTADWEKNVLPLTTGQGQSAYYEFQADLGTVQLTDYADKIVINHMTAKPGKIVNAEDLIKRQKKVWEASKESVAVYSAAFSGEPGYITVTRLKEGLKELASDYRKPFAERYNDAYGAGAFNTWLKDYSDAVQSRWSELLVYKPALSSK
;
A
#
# COMPACT_ATOMS: atom_id res chain seq x y z
N MET A 1 10.24 -7.89 1.05
CA MET A 1 10.72 -7.10 -0.10
C MET A 1 9.51 -6.69 -0.91
N VAL A 2 9.38 -5.41 -1.23
CA VAL A 2 8.32 -4.89 -2.11
C VAL A 2 8.98 -4.49 -3.41
N THR A 3 8.46 -4.96 -4.53
CA THR A 3 8.94 -4.59 -5.87
C THR A 3 7.76 -4.03 -6.66
N GLU A 4 7.92 -2.85 -7.23
CA GLU A 4 7.03 -2.36 -8.27
C GLU A 4 7.45 -2.99 -9.60
N GLY A 5 6.51 -3.63 -10.26
CA GLY A 5 6.70 -4.29 -11.55
C GLY A 5 6.11 -3.47 -12.69
N PRO A 6 6.14 -4.02 -13.91
CA PRO A 6 5.50 -3.41 -15.06
C PRO A 6 3.99 -3.24 -14.82
N SER A 7 3.40 -2.28 -15.51
CA SER A 7 2.00 -1.88 -15.33
C SER A 7 0.98 -2.82 -16.00
N ASP A 8 1.43 -3.88 -16.63
CA ASP A 8 0.57 -4.84 -17.33
C ASP A 8 1.06 -6.29 -17.13
N TRP A 9 0.11 -7.22 -17.17
CA TRP A 9 0.37 -8.65 -16.95
C TRP A 9 1.20 -9.27 -18.08
N THR A 10 1.07 -8.77 -19.30
CA THR A 10 1.82 -9.27 -20.46
C THR A 10 3.32 -9.04 -20.31
N SER A 11 3.69 -7.90 -19.71
CA SER A 11 5.10 -7.60 -19.41
C SER A 11 5.69 -8.54 -18.35
N LEU A 12 4.86 -9.17 -17.50
CA LEU A 12 5.30 -10.17 -16.54
C LEU A 12 5.66 -11.51 -17.22
N ASP A 13 4.98 -11.87 -18.31
CA ASP A 13 5.29 -13.08 -19.07
C ASP A 13 6.68 -12.99 -19.72
N SER A 14 7.12 -11.80 -20.11
CA SER A 14 8.44 -11.56 -20.71
C SER A 14 9.58 -11.43 -19.68
N ARG A 15 9.31 -11.53 -18.39
CA ARG A 15 10.34 -11.56 -17.33
C ARG A 15 11.19 -12.85 -17.33
N GLY A 16 11.24 -13.56 -18.43
CA GLY A 16 11.97 -14.81 -18.60
C GLY A 16 13.47 -14.79 -18.35
N ASP A 17 14.05 -13.67 -17.94
CA ASP A 17 15.48 -13.54 -17.77
C ASP A 17 15.92 -13.10 -16.38
N ILE A 18 15.47 -13.82 -15.38
CA ILE A 18 16.40 -14.03 -14.28
C ILE A 18 17.46 -15.00 -14.84
N SER A 19 18.62 -14.47 -15.24
CA SER A 19 19.68 -15.26 -15.83
C SER A 19 20.05 -16.45 -14.93
N ALA A 20 20.53 -17.52 -15.51
CA ALA A 20 21.03 -18.66 -14.73
C ALA A 20 22.10 -18.22 -13.70
N GLU A 21 22.86 -17.18 -14.03
CA GLU A 21 23.85 -16.56 -13.17
C GLU A 21 23.20 -15.90 -11.94
N HIS A 22 22.10 -15.14 -12.13
CA HIS A 22 21.35 -14.54 -11.02
C HIS A 22 20.70 -15.61 -10.13
N THR A 23 20.15 -16.68 -10.72
CA THR A 23 19.58 -17.80 -9.96
C THR A 23 20.66 -18.48 -9.10
N ALA A 24 21.84 -18.74 -9.68
CA ALA A 24 22.96 -19.33 -8.96
C ALA A 24 23.47 -18.43 -7.81
N ASP A 25 23.52 -17.11 -8.05
CA ASP A 25 23.90 -16.14 -7.01
C ASP A 25 22.86 -16.09 -5.87
N TRP A 26 21.58 -16.09 -6.22
CA TRP A 26 20.49 -16.14 -5.25
C TRP A 26 20.55 -17.40 -4.40
N GLU A 27 20.68 -18.58 -5.02
CA GLU A 27 20.76 -19.87 -4.32
C GLU A 27 21.98 -19.94 -3.38
N LYS A 28 23.10 -19.41 -3.81
CA LYS A 28 24.34 -19.44 -3.05
C LYS A 28 24.39 -18.42 -1.91
N ASN A 29 23.95 -17.20 -2.16
CA ASN A 29 24.24 -16.05 -1.29
C ASN A 29 23.01 -15.51 -0.55
N VAL A 30 21.80 -15.77 -1.03
CA VAL A 30 20.57 -15.23 -0.44
C VAL A 30 19.73 -16.31 0.22
N LEU A 31 19.46 -17.41 -0.50
CA LEU A 31 18.61 -18.48 0.00
C LEU A 31 19.05 -19.05 1.36
N PRO A 32 20.36 -19.24 1.66
CA PRO A 32 20.80 -19.72 2.98
C PRO A 32 20.54 -18.72 4.13
N LEU A 33 20.29 -17.46 3.81
CA LEU A 33 19.99 -16.40 4.80
C LEU A 33 18.49 -16.27 5.06
N THR A 34 17.65 -16.95 4.27
CA THR A 34 16.20 -16.91 4.46
C THR A 34 15.79 -17.99 5.47
N THR A 35 14.96 -17.59 6.42
CA THR A 35 14.41 -18.51 7.42
C THR A 35 12.90 -18.62 7.24
N GLY A 36 12.38 -19.83 7.02
CA GLY A 36 10.95 -20.08 6.91
C GLY A 36 10.41 -20.06 5.48
N GLN A 37 9.08 -20.14 5.38
CA GLN A 37 8.37 -20.10 4.10
C GLN A 37 8.12 -18.63 3.72
N GLY A 38 8.53 -18.25 2.53
CA GLY A 38 8.19 -16.96 1.94
C GLY A 38 6.71 -16.94 1.49
N GLN A 39 6.07 -15.81 1.63
CA GLN A 39 4.79 -15.52 0.99
C GLN A 39 4.99 -14.40 -0.02
N SER A 40 4.34 -14.52 -1.18
CA SER A 40 4.25 -13.46 -2.16
C SER A 40 2.79 -13.20 -2.48
N ALA A 41 2.46 -11.94 -2.71
CA ALA A 41 1.15 -11.52 -3.17
C ALA A 41 1.33 -10.53 -4.30
N TYR A 42 0.40 -10.54 -5.25
CA TYR A 42 0.38 -9.63 -6.38
C TYR A 42 -0.73 -8.61 -6.17
N TYR A 43 -0.39 -7.37 -6.37
CA TYR A 43 -1.29 -6.24 -6.24
C TYR A 43 -1.32 -5.43 -7.53
N GLU A 44 -2.50 -4.98 -7.89
CA GLU A 44 -2.73 -4.13 -9.07
C GLU A 44 -2.95 -2.68 -8.65
N PHE A 45 -2.24 -1.76 -9.30
CA PHE A 45 -2.36 -0.33 -9.02
C PHE A 45 -3.73 0.21 -9.45
N GLN A 46 -4.36 0.95 -8.53
CA GLN A 46 -5.67 1.55 -8.70
C GLN A 46 -5.54 3.08 -8.78
N ALA A 47 -5.28 3.59 -9.98
CA ALA A 47 -5.04 5.02 -10.22
C ALA A 47 -6.18 5.90 -9.73
N ASP A 48 -7.42 5.42 -9.88
CA ASP A 48 -8.62 6.18 -9.53
C ASP A 48 -8.88 6.26 -8.02
N LEU A 49 -8.25 5.39 -7.23
CA LEU A 49 -8.44 5.32 -5.79
C LEU A 49 -7.38 6.09 -5.00
N GLY A 50 -6.23 6.38 -5.60
CA GLY A 50 -5.13 7.11 -5.00
C GLY A 50 -5.13 8.61 -5.31
N THR A 51 -4.10 9.30 -4.81
CA THR A 51 -3.86 10.73 -5.06
C THR A 51 -2.58 10.97 -5.87
N VAL A 52 -1.82 9.92 -6.21
CA VAL A 52 -0.53 10.01 -6.91
C VAL A 52 -0.42 9.01 -8.06
N GLN A 53 0.49 9.31 -8.97
CA GLN A 53 0.89 8.40 -10.04
C GLN A 53 2.02 7.46 -9.56
N LEU A 54 2.25 6.35 -10.29
CA LEU A 54 3.30 5.38 -9.96
C LEU A 54 4.71 5.98 -9.95
N THR A 55 4.95 6.99 -10.78
CA THR A 55 6.25 7.67 -10.92
C THR A 55 6.60 8.63 -9.77
N ASP A 56 5.72 8.82 -8.81
CA ASP A 56 5.93 9.74 -7.69
C ASP A 56 6.53 8.98 -6.49
N TYR A 57 7.83 9.08 -6.27
CA TYR A 57 8.57 8.33 -5.25
C TYR A 57 8.90 9.15 -4.01
N ALA A 58 9.13 8.46 -2.90
CA ALA A 58 9.70 8.99 -1.66
C ALA A 58 10.60 7.94 -0.99
N ASP A 59 11.65 8.40 -0.30
CA ASP A 59 12.59 7.51 0.41
C ASP A 59 11.96 6.76 1.59
N LYS A 60 10.81 7.23 2.05
CA LYS A 60 10.09 6.63 3.18
C LYS A 60 8.63 6.51 2.82
N ILE A 61 8.10 5.33 3.05
CA ILE A 61 6.69 5.02 2.78
C ILE A 61 6.06 4.30 3.96
N VAL A 62 4.79 4.58 4.20
CA VAL A 62 3.96 3.79 5.10
C VAL A 62 3.01 2.96 4.25
N ILE A 63 3.05 1.65 4.41
CA ILE A 63 2.13 0.73 3.76
C ILE A 63 1.08 0.32 4.80
N ASN A 64 -0.18 0.54 4.50
CA ASN A 64 -1.28 0.01 5.29
C ASN A 64 -1.95 -1.12 4.50
N HIS A 65 -1.99 -2.28 5.08
CA HIS A 65 -2.69 -3.44 4.57
C HIS A 65 -4.10 -3.49 5.16
N MET A 66 -5.07 -3.77 4.33
CA MET A 66 -6.47 -3.88 4.72
C MET A 66 -7.08 -5.11 4.04
N THR A 67 -7.44 -6.10 4.84
CA THR A 67 -8.16 -7.30 4.37
C THR A 67 -9.66 -7.09 4.51
N ALA A 68 -10.41 -7.33 3.45
CA ALA A 68 -11.86 -7.27 3.49
C ALA A 68 -12.47 -8.56 4.08
N LYS A 69 -13.56 -8.45 4.80
CA LYS A 69 -14.37 -9.61 5.18
C LYS A 69 -14.94 -10.32 3.94
N PRO A 70 -15.22 -11.62 4.02
CA PRO A 70 -15.88 -12.33 2.91
C PRO A 70 -17.14 -11.61 2.41
N GLY A 71 -17.21 -11.39 1.09
CA GLY A 71 -18.32 -10.68 0.45
C GLY A 71 -18.33 -9.16 0.62
N LYS A 72 -17.32 -8.56 1.27
CA LYS A 72 -17.30 -7.12 1.57
C LYS A 72 -16.26 -6.31 0.79
N ILE A 73 -15.70 -6.88 -0.27
CA ILE A 73 -14.65 -6.19 -1.06
C ILE A 73 -15.14 -4.86 -1.67
N VAL A 74 -16.38 -4.80 -2.15
CA VAL A 74 -16.99 -3.58 -2.69
C VAL A 74 -17.19 -2.52 -1.60
N ASN A 75 -17.57 -2.94 -0.39
CA ASN A 75 -17.66 -2.04 0.76
C ASN A 75 -16.30 -1.50 1.17
N ALA A 76 -15.24 -2.33 1.11
CA ALA A 76 -13.88 -1.92 1.38
C ALA A 76 -13.38 -0.89 0.35
N GLU A 77 -13.73 -1.07 -0.93
CA GLU A 77 -13.43 -0.08 -1.98
C GLU A 77 -14.11 1.26 -1.72
N ASP A 78 -15.38 1.25 -1.33
CA ASP A 78 -16.10 2.47 -0.98
C ASP A 78 -15.46 3.22 0.20
N LEU A 79 -14.96 2.49 1.19
CA LEU A 79 -14.18 3.08 2.29
C LEU A 79 -12.94 3.81 1.78
N ILE A 80 -12.20 3.22 0.84
CA ILE A 80 -11.02 3.83 0.20
C ILE A 80 -11.41 5.10 -0.58
N LYS A 81 -12.48 5.03 -1.40
CA LYS A 81 -12.99 6.19 -2.14
C LYS A 81 -13.31 7.36 -1.22
N ARG A 82 -13.90 7.08 -0.07
CA ARG A 82 -14.16 8.12 0.95
C ARG A 82 -12.89 8.64 1.59
N GLN A 83 -11.89 7.79 1.84
CA GLN A 83 -10.58 8.23 2.35
C GLN A 83 -9.85 9.14 1.34
N LYS A 84 -9.94 8.85 0.04
CA LYS A 84 -9.30 9.66 -1.01
C LYS A 84 -9.62 11.14 -0.87
N LYS A 85 -10.89 11.50 -0.66
CA LYS A 85 -11.28 12.90 -0.46
C LYS A 85 -10.56 13.57 0.72
N VAL A 86 -10.32 12.81 1.79
CA VAL A 86 -9.56 13.30 2.96
C VAL A 86 -8.10 13.49 2.61
N TRP A 87 -7.49 12.54 1.88
CA TRP A 87 -6.11 12.64 1.43
C TRP A 87 -5.89 13.82 0.49
N GLU A 88 -6.79 14.05 -0.46
CA GLU A 88 -6.77 15.19 -1.36
C GLU A 88 -6.82 16.52 -0.59
N ALA A 89 -7.75 16.65 0.36
CA ALA A 89 -7.88 17.86 1.20
C ALA A 89 -6.62 18.09 2.07
N SER A 90 -5.95 17.04 2.50
CA SER A 90 -4.73 17.09 3.32
C SER A 90 -3.44 17.08 2.49
N LYS A 91 -3.54 17.03 1.16
CA LYS A 91 -2.40 16.93 0.22
C LYS A 91 -1.48 15.73 0.50
N GLU A 92 -2.06 14.63 0.94
CA GLU A 92 -1.32 13.39 1.18
C GLU A 92 -1.03 12.68 -0.14
N SER A 93 0.19 12.15 -0.28
CA SER A 93 0.62 11.37 -1.45
C SER A 93 0.35 9.89 -1.19
N VAL A 94 -0.78 9.39 -1.68
CA VAL A 94 -1.22 8.01 -1.44
C VAL A 94 -1.44 7.28 -2.76
N ALA A 95 -0.71 6.18 -2.96
CA ALA A 95 -1.01 5.19 -3.99
C ALA A 95 -1.88 4.08 -3.39
N VAL A 96 -2.78 3.52 -4.18
CA VAL A 96 -3.67 2.42 -3.77
C VAL A 96 -3.50 1.25 -4.71
N TYR A 97 -3.46 0.05 -4.14
CA TYR A 97 -3.40 -1.21 -4.88
C TYR A 97 -4.45 -2.18 -4.34
N SER A 98 -5.08 -2.93 -5.22
CA SER A 98 -5.97 -4.04 -4.87
C SER A 98 -5.24 -5.38 -4.94
N ALA A 99 -5.55 -6.31 -4.06
CA ALA A 99 -5.04 -7.67 -4.15
C ALA A 99 -5.57 -8.35 -5.41
N ALA A 100 -4.65 -8.84 -6.27
CA ALA A 100 -4.97 -9.54 -7.50
C ALA A 100 -4.82 -11.06 -7.34
N PHE A 101 -3.64 -11.53 -6.88
CA PHE A 101 -3.36 -12.95 -6.72
C PHE A 101 -2.52 -13.24 -5.47
N SER A 102 -2.64 -14.47 -4.96
CA SER A 102 -1.82 -15.03 -3.88
C SER A 102 -1.90 -14.27 -2.55
N GLY A 103 -2.89 -13.42 -2.39
CA GLY A 103 -3.16 -12.67 -1.16
C GLY A 103 -4.60 -12.78 -0.72
N GLU A 104 -4.89 -12.32 0.49
CA GLU A 104 -6.27 -12.16 0.94
C GLU A 104 -6.93 -10.98 0.21
N PRO A 105 -8.24 -11.09 -0.11
CA PRO A 105 -8.96 -9.99 -0.77
C PRO A 105 -8.87 -8.70 0.04
N GLY A 106 -8.42 -7.63 -0.58
CA GLY A 106 -8.27 -6.35 0.12
C GLY A 106 -7.48 -5.33 -0.66
N TYR A 107 -7.01 -4.34 0.06
CA TYR A 107 -6.27 -3.22 -0.48
C TYR A 107 -5.01 -2.94 0.33
N ILE A 108 -4.00 -2.41 -0.33
CA ILE A 108 -2.91 -1.72 0.34
C ILE A 108 -2.92 -0.24 -0.06
N THR A 109 -2.64 0.62 0.91
CA THR A 109 -2.43 2.04 0.66
C THR A 109 -1.00 2.38 1.01
N VAL A 110 -0.30 3.01 0.07
CA VAL A 110 1.10 3.40 0.20
C VAL A 110 1.18 4.91 0.32
N THR A 111 1.36 5.40 1.54
CA THR A 111 1.56 6.82 1.81
C THR A 111 3.04 7.15 1.65
N ARG A 112 3.35 8.07 0.77
CA ARG A 112 4.71 8.54 0.50
C ARG A 112 5.02 9.75 1.37
N LEU A 113 6.00 9.60 2.27
CA LEU A 113 6.40 10.64 3.21
C LEU A 113 7.38 11.60 2.53
N LYS A 114 6.87 12.57 1.77
CA LYS A 114 7.69 13.51 1.00
C LYS A 114 8.55 14.42 1.87
N GLU A 115 8.07 14.72 3.06
CA GLU A 115 8.82 15.51 4.04
C GLU A 115 9.48 14.63 5.12
N GLY A 116 9.49 13.32 4.91
CA GLY A 116 10.14 12.33 5.77
C GLY A 116 9.32 12.01 7.03
N LEU A 117 10.02 11.45 8.03
CA LEU A 117 9.37 10.93 9.24
C LEU A 117 8.63 11.98 10.08
N LYS A 118 8.92 13.28 9.89
CA LYS A 118 8.18 14.33 10.59
C LYS A 118 6.66 14.30 10.29
N GLU A 119 6.27 13.76 9.11
CA GLU A 119 4.87 13.60 8.75
C GLU A 119 4.10 12.61 9.65
N LEU A 120 4.82 11.79 10.42
CA LEU A 120 4.24 10.86 11.40
C LEU A 120 4.07 11.48 12.79
N ALA A 121 4.60 12.69 13.01
CA ALA A 121 4.46 13.38 14.29
C ALA A 121 2.98 13.76 14.53
N SER A 122 2.54 13.64 15.76
CA SER A 122 1.14 13.85 16.15
C SER A 122 0.64 15.28 15.94
N ASP A 123 1.56 16.25 15.86
CA ASP A 123 1.31 17.67 15.65
C ASP A 123 1.50 18.12 14.20
N TYR A 124 2.00 17.22 13.31
CA TYR A 124 2.23 17.57 11.91
C TYR A 124 0.94 17.84 11.15
N ARG A 125 -0.11 17.06 11.41
CA ARG A 125 -1.43 17.25 10.83
C ARG A 125 -2.53 16.84 11.81
N LYS A 126 -3.72 17.39 11.65
CA LYS A 126 -4.89 16.98 12.44
C LYS A 126 -5.10 15.47 12.40
N PRO A 127 -5.62 14.85 13.48
CA PRO A 127 -6.02 13.45 13.48
C PRO A 127 -6.97 13.09 12.33
N PHE A 128 -6.87 11.86 11.83
CA PHE A 128 -7.70 11.42 10.69
C PHE A 128 -9.20 11.63 10.92
N ALA A 129 -9.67 11.37 12.14
CA ALA A 129 -11.08 11.59 12.51
C ALA A 129 -11.55 13.03 12.30
N GLU A 130 -10.73 14.00 12.68
CA GLU A 130 -11.04 15.42 12.49
C GLU A 130 -11.02 15.78 11.01
N ARG A 131 -9.99 15.35 10.28
CA ARG A 131 -9.88 15.59 8.82
C ARG A 131 -11.03 14.97 8.06
N TYR A 132 -11.50 13.80 8.50
CA TYR A 132 -12.66 13.14 7.91
C TYR A 132 -13.94 13.95 8.16
N ASN A 133 -14.13 14.43 9.38
CA ASN A 133 -15.26 15.30 9.71
C ASN A 133 -15.18 16.66 8.99
N ASP A 134 -13.99 17.23 8.81
CA ASP A 134 -13.80 18.45 8.01
C ASP A 134 -14.23 18.23 6.53
N ALA A 135 -14.01 17.04 5.98
CA ALA A 135 -14.33 16.71 4.59
C ALA A 135 -15.80 16.33 4.36
N TYR A 136 -16.46 15.73 5.36
CA TYR A 136 -17.79 15.11 5.20
C TYR A 136 -18.86 15.63 6.17
N GLY A 137 -18.50 16.50 7.11
CA GLY A 137 -19.39 17.03 8.12
C GLY A 137 -19.24 16.38 9.51
N ALA A 138 -19.70 17.08 10.51
CA ALA A 138 -19.59 16.64 11.90
C ALA A 138 -20.23 15.25 12.12
N GLY A 139 -19.50 14.37 12.79
CA GLY A 139 -19.94 13.01 13.10
C GLY A 139 -19.80 11.99 11.97
N ALA A 140 -19.41 12.42 10.76
CA ALA A 140 -19.27 11.51 9.61
C ALA A 140 -18.23 10.41 9.85
N PHE A 141 -17.16 10.69 10.61
CA PHE A 141 -16.16 9.71 10.98
C PHE A 141 -16.75 8.52 11.75
N ASN A 142 -17.71 8.75 12.64
CA ASN A 142 -18.34 7.66 13.40
C ASN A 142 -19.09 6.69 12.48
N THR A 143 -19.77 7.21 11.45
CA THR A 143 -20.43 6.39 10.43
C THR A 143 -19.40 5.60 9.65
N TRP A 144 -18.34 6.26 9.18
CA TRP A 144 -17.25 5.60 8.47
C TRP A 144 -16.60 4.48 9.31
N LEU A 145 -16.35 4.73 10.60
CA LEU A 145 -15.76 3.75 11.51
C LEU A 145 -16.65 2.52 11.68
N LYS A 146 -17.97 2.70 11.73
CA LYS A 146 -18.94 1.61 11.77
C LYS A 146 -18.87 0.78 10.48
N ASP A 147 -18.90 1.44 9.32
CA ASP A 147 -18.81 0.78 8.02
C ASP A 147 -17.46 0.05 7.87
N TYR A 148 -16.37 0.67 8.37
CA TYR A 148 -15.05 0.07 8.41
C TYR A 148 -15.04 -1.22 9.25
N SER A 149 -15.61 -1.18 10.45
CA SER A 149 -15.72 -2.35 11.33
C SER A 149 -16.59 -3.46 10.73
N ASP A 150 -17.58 -3.11 9.90
CA ASP A 150 -18.43 -4.09 9.20
C ASP A 150 -17.72 -4.72 7.99
N ALA A 151 -16.90 -3.97 7.26
CA ALA A 151 -16.30 -4.41 6.00
C ALA A 151 -14.88 -4.98 6.15
N VAL A 152 -14.11 -4.54 7.13
CA VAL A 152 -12.69 -4.89 7.27
C VAL A 152 -12.49 -5.99 8.31
N GLN A 153 -11.75 -7.03 7.92
CA GLN A 153 -11.39 -8.15 8.78
C GLN A 153 -10.14 -7.87 9.59
N SER A 154 -9.11 -7.37 8.94
CA SER A 154 -7.83 -7.07 9.58
C SER A 154 -7.15 -5.86 8.96
N ARG A 155 -6.30 -5.23 9.74
CA ARG A 155 -5.44 -4.15 9.31
C ARG A 155 -4.09 -4.23 10.03
N TRP A 156 -3.02 -3.97 9.29
CA TRP A 156 -1.70 -3.77 9.85
C TRP A 156 -0.91 -2.78 9.00
N SER A 157 0.19 -2.25 9.53
CA SER A 157 0.98 -1.22 8.84
C SER A 157 2.46 -1.49 8.98
N GLU A 158 3.23 -1.08 7.98
CA GLU A 158 4.68 -1.13 7.99
C GLU A 158 5.27 0.20 7.50
N LEU A 159 6.44 0.53 8.04
CA LEU A 159 7.24 1.67 7.61
C LEU A 159 8.46 1.14 6.87
N LEU A 160 8.58 1.48 5.60
CA LEU A 160 9.75 1.14 4.79
C LEU A 160 10.62 2.39 4.56
N VAL A 161 11.93 2.18 4.64
CA VAL A 161 12.93 3.21 4.39
C VAL A 161 13.85 2.72 3.27
N TYR A 162 13.90 3.47 2.18
CA TYR A 162 14.77 3.17 1.05
C TYR A 162 16.24 3.21 1.47
N LYS A 163 16.98 2.18 1.10
CA LYS A 163 18.41 2.04 1.35
C LYS A 163 19.15 1.87 0.01
N PRO A 164 19.71 2.94 -0.56
CA PRO A 164 20.33 2.90 -1.89
C PRO A 164 21.38 1.79 -2.05
N ALA A 165 22.14 1.51 -0.98
CA ALA A 165 23.19 0.50 -0.98
C ALA A 165 22.65 -0.96 -1.06
N LEU A 166 21.34 -1.16 -0.80
CA LEU A 166 20.67 -2.46 -0.78
C LEU A 166 19.62 -2.59 -1.89
N SER A 167 19.50 -1.59 -2.75
CA SER A 167 18.48 -1.55 -3.80
C SER A 167 19.12 -1.72 -5.17
N SER A 168 18.39 -2.37 -6.09
CA SER A 168 18.78 -2.40 -7.50
C SER A 168 18.76 -0.98 -8.08
N LYS A 169 19.69 -0.74 -9.00
CA LYS A 169 19.74 0.52 -9.77
C LYS A 169 18.75 0.48 -10.91
#